data_aaa5afa2c8045da8ff0e928389079779
#
_entry.id   aaa5afa2c8045da8ff0e928389079779
#
_cell.length_a   1.000
_cell.length_b   1.000
_cell.length_c   1.000
_cell.angle_alpha   90.00
_cell.angle_beta   90.00
_cell.angle_gamma   90.00
#
_symmetry.space_group_name_H-M   'P 1'
#
loop_
_entity.id
_entity.type
_entity.pdbx_description
1 polymer ?
#
loop_
_entity_poly.entity_id
_entity_poly.type
_entity_poly.pdbx_seq_one_letter_code
_entity_poly.pdbx_strand_id
1 'polypeptide(L)'
;MEIALQAINLTKKYSDKVVAVDKLNLEIGKGEIFGLLGPNGAGKTTTGGMLTTRILPSSGSAYIGGIDVVKHPAEVKHEIGVVPQTNTLDRSLSVEQNLYFHGRYFGFSRSDSKMRTEDLLRQFRLSERADAPVMALSGGMAQRLMLARAVFHSPTVLILDEPTSGLDPQSRLALWDVLGELHSRGQTILLTTHYMEEADHLCQRLAIMDHGKILALGTPNQLKSNLGSGSTLWVEANRDSSTYIEKLQSQDLLSTKYSLRATGKGVTIIGNAITEIISTVTRTIESQGLSIVSLKVEEPTLETVFISLTGRDLRE
;
A
#
# COMPACT_ATOMS: atom_id res chain seq x y z
N MET A 1 21.21 -3.70 7.31
CA MET A 1 20.30 -2.59 6.96
C MET A 1 19.97 -1.87 8.25
N GLU A 2 20.08 -0.54 8.29
CA GLU A 2 19.74 0.23 9.49
C GLU A 2 18.21 0.30 9.62
N ILE A 3 17.68 0.00 10.81
CA ILE A 3 16.24 -0.07 11.07
C ILE A 3 15.74 1.32 11.48
N ALA A 4 14.74 1.84 10.76
CA ALA A 4 14.10 3.11 11.06
C ALA A 4 12.90 2.94 12.00
N LEU A 5 12.16 1.82 11.86
CA LEU A 5 11.00 1.50 12.68
C LEU A 5 11.00 0.02 13.03
N GLN A 6 10.74 -0.30 14.31
CA GLN A 6 10.60 -1.66 14.79
C GLN A 6 9.40 -1.79 15.73
N ALA A 7 8.63 -2.86 15.55
CA ALA A 7 7.58 -3.29 16.48
C ALA A 7 7.84 -4.73 16.91
N ILE A 8 7.77 -5.01 18.22
CA ILE A 8 8.07 -6.31 18.80
C ILE A 8 6.87 -6.75 19.65
N ASN A 9 6.17 -7.82 19.18
CA ASN A 9 4.98 -8.36 19.82
C ASN A 9 3.94 -7.29 20.19
N LEU A 10 3.85 -6.23 19.35
CA LEU A 10 3.03 -5.07 19.62
C LEU A 10 1.55 -5.48 19.63
N THR A 11 0.85 -5.19 20.72
CA THR A 11 -0.53 -5.66 20.94
C THR A 11 -1.40 -4.52 21.44
N LYS A 12 -2.63 -4.43 20.89
CA LYS A 12 -3.67 -3.53 21.41
C LYS A 12 -4.97 -4.28 21.61
N LYS A 13 -5.44 -4.25 22.86
CA LYS A 13 -6.76 -4.70 23.29
C LYS A 13 -7.58 -3.50 23.75
N TYR A 14 -8.78 -3.32 23.21
CA TYR A 14 -9.72 -2.30 23.68
C TYR A 14 -10.67 -2.85 24.75
N SER A 15 -10.89 -4.18 24.72
CA SER A 15 -11.63 -4.91 25.74
C SER A 15 -11.20 -6.38 25.69
N ASP A 16 -11.65 -7.21 26.62
CA ASP A 16 -11.37 -8.66 26.62
C ASP A 16 -11.86 -9.35 25.33
N LYS A 17 -12.85 -8.76 24.63
CA LYS A 17 -13.44 -9.29 23.41
C LYS A 17 -12.85 -8.68 22.12
N VAL A 18 -12.17 -7.52 22.21
CA VAL A 18 -11.71 -6.78 21.03
C VAL A 18 -10.19 -6.63 21.06
N VAL A 19 -9.51 -7.50 20.34
CA VAL A 19 -8.07 -7.43 20.08
C VAL A 19 -7.87 -6.80 18.70
N ALA A 20 -7.51 -5.52 18.67
CA ALA A 20 -7.34 -4.78 17.42
C ALA A 20 -5.99 -5.06 16.75
N VAL A 21 -4.96 -5.38 17.54
CA VAL A 21 -3.63 -5.79 17.05
C VAL A 21 -3.11 -6.88 18.00
N ASP A 22 -2.68 -8.01 17.45
CA ASP A 22 -2.24 -9.18 18.20
C ASP A 22 -0.80 -9.56 17.84
N LYS A 23 0.14 -9.27 18.75
CA LYS A 23 1.56 -9.63 18.70
C LYS A 23 2.22 -9.29 17.36
N LEU A 24 1.95 -8.10 16.85
CA LEU A 24 2.51 -7.62 15.59
C LEU A 24 4.03 -7.47 15.72
N ASN A 25 4.76 -8.09 14.78
CA ASN A 25 6.20 -7.94 14.62
C ASN A 25 6.47 -7.34 13.24
N LEU A 26 7.21 -6.23 13.21
CA LEU A 26 7.48 -5.46 12.01
C LEU A 26 8.83 -4.76 12.12
N GLU A 27 9.60 -4.78 11.02
CA GLU A 27 10.84 -4.03 10.87
C GLU A 27 10.83 -3.32 9.51
N ILE A 28 11.12 -2.02 9.54
CA ILE A 28 11.22 -1.16 8.35
C ILE A 28 12.61 -0.56 8.31
N GLY A 29 13.30 -0.75 7.19
CA GLY A 29 14.63 -0.21 6.95
C GLY A 29 14.59 1.30 6.65
N LYS A 30 15.72 1.98 6.89
CA LYS A 30 15.87 3.38 6.45
C LYS A 30 15.75 3.49 4.93
N GLY A 31 15.03 4.51 4.47
CA GLY A 31 14.79 4.77 3.06
C GLY A 31 13.86 3.77 2.38
N GLU A 32 13.09 2.98 3.14
CA GLU A 32 12.14 2.01 2.62
C GLU A 32 10.73 2.61 2.53
N ILE A 33 9.98 2.32 1.45
CA ILE A 33 8.52 2.45 1.44
C ILE A 33 7.92 1.11 1.83
N PHE A 34 7.29 1.07 2.99
CA PHE A 34 6.64 -0.12 3.53
C PHE A 34 5.12 0.06 3.61
N GLY A 35 4.36 -0.93 3.13
CA GLY A 35 2.91 -0.93 3.14
C GLY A 35 2.29 -1.82 4.23
N LEU A 36 1.26 -1.33 4.92
CA LEU A 36 0.31 -2.16 5.66
C LEU A 36 -0.98 -2.24 4.85
N LEU A 37 -1.18 -3.36 4.16
CA LEU A 37 -2.34 -3.63 3.31
C LEU A 37 -3.37 -4.46 4.08
N GLY A 38 -4.64 -4.10 3.98
CA GLY A 38 -5.71 -4.90 4.56
C GLY A 38 -7.06 -4.19 4.56
N PRO A 39 -8.16 -4.90 4.86
CA PRO A 39 -9.50 -4.33 4.88
C PRO A 39 -9.70 -3.33 6.03
N ASN A 40 -10.85 -2.68 6.03
CA ASN A 40 -11.27 -1.87 7.16
C ASN A 40 -11.44 -2.76 8.39
N GLY A 41 -10.94 -2.30 9.54
CA GLY A 41 -10.94 -3.10 10.77
C GLY A 41 -9.78 -4.10 10.91
N ALA A 42 -8.89 -4.25 9.93
CA ALA A 42 -7.73 -5.13 10.02
C ALA A 42 -6.73 -4.76 11.13
N GLY A 43 -6.80 -3.54 11.68
CA GLY A 43 -5.89 -3.05 12.72
C GLY A 43 -4.85 -2.03 12.24
N LYS A 44 -4.87 -1.64 10.94
CA LYS A 44 -3.90 -0.71 10.33
C LYS A 44 -3.81 0.63 11.07
N THR A 45 -4.94 1.34 11.21
CA THR A 45 -5.02 2.64 11.91
C THR A 45 -4.65 2.52 13.39
N THR A 46 -4.99 1.40 14.04
CA THR A 46 -4.57 1.13 15.43
C THR A 46 -3.06 0.95 15.51
N THR A 47 -2.46 0.22 14.57
CA THR A 47 -1.01 0.06 14.49
C THR A 47 -0.32 1.41 14.27
N GLY A 48 -0.76 2.19 13.28
CA GLY A 48 -0.29 3.56 13.06
C GLY A 48 -0.45 4.44 14.30
N GLY A 49 -1.58 4.34 14.99
CA GLY A 49 -1.84 5.08 16.24
C GLY A 49 -0.88 4.73 17.38
N MET A 50 -0.46 3.47 17.51
CA MET A 50 0.54 3.07 18.49
C MET A 50 1.94 3.59 18.12
N LEU A 51 2.32 3.49 16.85
CA LEU A 51 3.60 3.99 16.34
C LEU A 51 3.72 5.51 16.43
N THR A 52 2.61 6.23 16.26
CA THR A 52 2.55 7.70 16.37
C THR A 52 2.29 8.21 17.79
N THR A 53 2.43 7.37 18.80
CA THR A 53 2.19 7.71 20.23
C THR A 53 0.77 8.15 20.59
N ARG A 54 -0.19 8.07 19.67
CA ARG A 54 -1.61 8.42 19.89
C ARG A 54 -2.36 7.37 20.70
N ILE A 55 -1.96 6.10 20.55
CA ILE A 55 -2.59 4.95 21.21
C ILE A 55 -1.50 4.23 22.01
N LEU A 56 -1.73 4.05 23.31
CA LEU A 56 -0.85 3.24 24.14
C LEU A 56 -1.05 1.75 23.82
N PRO A 57 0.04 1.00 23.54
CA PRO A 57 -0.03 -0.45 23.44
C PRO A 57 -0.53 -1.09 24.73
N SER A 58 -1.20 -2.23 24.63
CA SER A 58 -1.56 -3.05 25.79
C SER A 58 -0.37 -3.91 26.24
N SER A 59 0.49 -4.33 25.31
CA SER A 59 1.75 -5.05 25.54
C SER A 59 2.65 -4.97 24.31
N GLY A 60 3.89 -5.45 24.44
CA GLY A 60 4.92 -5.33 23.41
C GLY A 60 5.59 -3.96 23.42
N SER A 61 6.45 -3.72 22.45
CA SER A 61 7.20 -2.46 22.33
C SER A 61 7.31 -2.03 20.88
N ALA A 62 7.51 -0.73 20.66
CA ALA A 62 7.81 -0.18 19.35
C ALA A 62 8.87 0.92 19.48
N TYR A 63 9.69 1.04 18.43
CA TYR A 63 10.81 1.96 18.37
C TYR A 63 10.82 2.70 17.03
N ILE A 64 11.14 3.99 17.07
CA ILE A 64 11.37 4.84 15.89
C ILE A 64 12.75 5.47 16.04
N GLY A 65 13.64 5.26 15.07
CA GLY A 65 15.02 5.70 15.17
C GLY A 65 15.74 5.15 16.41
N GLY A 66 15.31 3.98 16.92
CA GLY A 66 15.81 3.40 18.17
C GLY A 66 15.17 3.96 19.45
N ILE A 67 14.26 4.94 19.37
CA ILE A 67 13.60 5.58 20.51
C ILE A 67 12.29 4.85 20.82
N ASP A 68 12.09 4.44 22.08
CA ASP A 68 10.88 3.75 22.55
C ASP A 68 9.66 4.69 22.53
N VAL A 69 8.62 4.31 21.78
CA VAL A 69 7.43 5.17 21.57
C VAL A 69 6.60 5.43 22.83
N VAL A 70 6.71 4.56 23.83
CA VAL A 70 5.96 4.67 25.09
C VAL A 70 6.76 5.47 26.12
N LYS A 71 8.08 5.23 26.22
CA LYS A 71 8.92 5.85 27.23
C LYS A 71 9.31 7.29 26.86
N HIS A 72 9.49 7.56 25.57
CA HIS A 72 9.98 8.83 25.05
C HIS A 72 9.06 9.44 23.98
N PRO A 73 7.74 9.61 24.23
CA PRO A 73 6.78 10.02 23.20
C PRO A 73 7.03 11.43 22.66
N ALA A 74 7.67 12.31 23.44
CA ALA A 74 7.99 13.66 22.97
C ALA A 74 9.13 13.62 21.93
N GLU A 75 10.19 12.84 22.19
CA GLU A 75 11.31 12.67 21.28
C GLU A 75 10.84 11.99 19.98
N VAL A 76 10.05 10.91 20.09
CA VAL A 76 9.48 10.22 18.92
C VAL A 76 8.68 11.16 18.01
N LYS A 77 7.95 12.14 18.56
CA LYS A 77 7.21 13.13 17.75
C LYS A 77 8.09 14.02 16.88
N HIS A 78 9.36 14.19 17.23
CA HIS A 78 10.33 14.88 16.38
C HIS A 78 10.89 13.98 15.27
N GLU A 79 10.82 12.66 15.46
CA GLU A 79 11.30 11.68 14.49
C GLU A 79 10.23 11.23 13.49
N ILE A 80 8.97 11.60 13.69
CA ILE A 80 7.86 11.18 12.83
C ILE A 80 7.15 12.35 12.16
N GLY A 81 6.86 12.20 10.87
CA GLY A 81 5.85 12.99 10.16
C GLY A 81 4.57 12.17 10.03
N VAL A 82 3.42 12.75 10.31
CA VAL A 82 2.15 12.02 10.27
C VAL A 82 1.14 12.70 9.36
N VAL A 83 0.59 11.93 8.42
CA VAL A 83 -0.56 12.33 7.61
C VAL A 83 -1.71 11.39 7.97
N PRO A 84 -2.68 11.86 8.76
CA PRO A 84 -3.84 11.07 9.14
C PRO A 84 -4.85 10.98 7.97
N GLN A 85 -5.76 10.02 8.05
CA GLN A 85 -6.82 9.82 7.07
C GLN A 85 -7.75 11.05 6.94
N THR A 86 -7.98 11.76 8.04
CA THR A 86 -8.81 12.97 8.04
C THR A 86 -7.97 14.22 7.84
N ASN A 87 -8.52 15.21 7.12
CA ASN A 87 -7.86 16.50 6.94
C ASN A 87 -7.74 17.26 8.28
N THR A 88 -6.51 17.53 8.70
CA THR A 88 -6.15 18.21 9.94
C THR A 88 -5.51 19.59 9.73
N LEU A 89 -5.68 20.17 8.54
CA LEU A 89 -5.21 21.54 8.26
C LEU A 89 -6.06 22.55 9.03
N ASP A 90 -5.40 23.61 9.49
CA ASP A 90 -6.12 24.70 10.15
C ASP A 90 -6.84 25.54 9.08
N ARG A 91 -8.18 25.53 9.18
CA ARG A 91 -9.05 26.19 8.21
C ARG A 91 -9.08 27.72 8.35
N SER A 92 -8.60 28.25 9.46
CA SER A 92 -8.49 29.70 9.70
C SER A 92 -7.24 30.30 9.07
N LEU A 93 -6.30 29.47 8.62
CA LEU A 93 -5.01 29.85 8.07
C LEU A 93 -4.97 29.66 6.54
N SER A 94 -4.10 30.43 5.88
CA SER A 94 -3.74 30.19 4.48
C SER A 94 -2.87 28.93 4.34
N VAL A 95 -2.63 28.51 3.10
CA VAL A 95 -1.73 27.41 2.76
C VAL A 95 -0.32 27.67 3.31
N GLU A 96 0.24 28.85 3.06
CA GLU A 96 1.55 29.25 3.58
C GLU A 96 1.58 29.27 5.11
N GLN A 97 0.56 29.87 5.73
CA GLN A 97 0.46 29.98 7.18
C GLN A 97 0.41 28.62 7.87
N ASN A 98 -0.27 27.62 7.29
CA ASN A 98 -0.28 26.26 7.81
C ASN A 98 1.13 25.66 7.92
N LEU A 99 2.00 25.91 6.95
CA LEU A 99 3.39 25.46 6.98
C LEU A 99 4.23 26.31 7.92
N TYR A 100 4.13 27.63 7.81
CA TYR A 100 4.91 28.55 8.62
C TYR A 100 4.72 28.35 10.12
N PHE A 101 3.46 28.32 10.59
CA PHE A 101 3.18 28.13 12.01
C PHE A 101 3.52 26.71 12.48
N HIS A 102 3.43 25.71 11.61
CA HIS A 102 3.91 24.37 11.92
C HIS A 102 5.43 24.35 12.21
N GLY A 103 6.23 25.04 11.37
CA GLY A 103 7.65 25.21 11.63
C GLY A 103 7.92 25.94 12.96
N ARG A 104 7.16 27.01 13.23
CA ARG A 104 7.26 27.72 14.51
C ARG A 104 6.93 26.84 15.72
N TYR A 105 5.95 25.93 15.58
CA TYR A 105 5.59 24.95 16.60
C TYR A 105 6.73 23.95 16.88
N PHE A 106 7.49 23.55 15.85
CA PHE A 106 8.67 22.70 15.97
C PHE A 106 9.95 23.46 16.36
N GLY A 107 9.86 24.74 16.75
CA GLY A 107 10.99 25.50 17.29
C GLY A 107 11.88 26.16 16.22
N PHE A 108 11.55 26.10 14.92
CA PHE A 108 12.30 26.80 13.89
C PHE A 108 12.25 28.32 14.10
N SER A 109 13.34 29.03 13.78
CA SER A 109 13.35 30.51 13.78
C SER A 109 12.34 31.09 12.80
N ARG A 110 12.04 32.38 12.90
CA ARG A 110 11.12 33.05 11.94
C ARG A 110 11.66 32.95 10.51
N SER A 111 12.96 33.19 10.33
CA SER A 111 13.64 33.15 9.02
C SER A 111 13.62 31.71 8.45
N ASP A 112 14.00 30.73 9.27
CA ASP A 112 14.06 29.32 8.82
C ASP A 112 12.66 28.78 8.50
N SER A 113 11.65 29.13 9.31
CA SER A 113 10.27 28.76 9.02
C SER A 113 9.79 29.34 7.70
N LYS A 114 10.11 30.62 7.40
CA LYS A 114 9.74 31.25 6.14
C LYS A 114 10.45 30.60 4.96
N MET A 115 11.76 30.45 5.01
CA MET A 115 12.56 29.83 3.97
C MET A 115 12.09 28.39 3.69
N ARG A 116 11.91 27.59 4.73
CA ARG A 116 11.45 26.21 4.61
C ARG A 116 10.03 26.11 4.04
N THR A 117 9.14 27.05 4.42
CA THR A 117 7.79 27.14 3.86
C THR A 117 7.81 27.37 2.36
N GLU A 118 8.60 28.36 1.89
CA GLU A 118 8.75 28.64 0.47
C GLU A 118 9.29 27.45 -0.32
N ASP A 119 10.29 26.73 0.24
CA ASP A 119 10.85 25.52 -0.36
C ASP A 119 9.82 24.40 -0.49
N LEU A 120 9.06 24.15 0.58
CA LEU A 120 8.02 23.12 0.58
C LEU A 120 6.85 23.47 -0.35
N LEU A 121 6.43 24.74 -0.40
CA LEU A 121 5.41 25.17 -1.35
C LEU A 121 5.82 24.88 -2.80
N ARG A 122 7.10 25.11 -3.14
CA ARG A 122 7.64 24.76 -4.48
C ARG A 122 7.67 23.25 -4.69
N GLN A 123 8.24 22.50 -3.74
CA GLN A 123 8.38 21.05 -3.84
C GLN A 123 7.02 20.34 -4.00
N PHE A 124 6.00 20.79 -3.27
CA PHE A 124 4.66 20.21 -3.30
C PHE A 124 3.72 20.85 -4.31
N ARG A 125 4.25 21.75 -5.19
CA ARG A 125 3.50 22.43 -6.28
C ARG A 125 2.28 23.20 -5.74
N LEU A 126 2.49 23.97 -4.67
CA LEU A 126 1.47 24.77 -3.98
C LEU A 126 1.77 26.27 -4.00
N SER A 127 2.88 26.72 -4.64
CA SER A 127 3.32 28.14 -4.63
C SER A 127 2.25 29.10 -5.12
N GLU A 128 1.51 28.75 -6.18
CA GLU A 128 0.44 29.58 -6.74
C GLU A 128 -0.79 29.71 -5.83
N ARG A 129 -0.83 28.91 -4.77
CA ARG A 129 -1.92 28.87 -3.79
C ARG A 129 -1.49 29.27 -2.38
N ALA A 130 -0.29 29.85 -2.22
CA ALA A 130 0.29 30.19 -0.92
C ALA A 130 -0.66 31.00 -0.03
N ASP A 131 -1.28 32.03 -0.60
CA ASP A 131 -2.20 32.95 0.11
C ASP A 131 -3.65 32.44 0.15
N ALA A 132 -3.96 31.34 -0.57
CA ALA A 132 -5.31 30.84 -0.62
C ALA A 132 -5.75 30.24 0.74
N PRO A 133 -7.02 30.41 1.13
CA PRO A 133 -7.56 29.70 2.29
C PRO A 133 -7.60 28.21 2.02
N VAL A 134 -7.31 27.39 3.04
CA VAL A 134 -7.32 25.90 2.92
C VAL A 134 -8.63 25.35 2.34
N MET A 135 -9.75 26.02 2.62
CA MET A 135 -11.07 25.62 2.12
C MET A 135 -11.22 25.75 0.59
N ALA A 136 -10.34 26.50 -0.08
CA ALA A 136 -10.34 26.65 -1.54
C ALA A 136 -9.47 25.59 -2.25
N LEU A 137 -8.84 24.68 -1.51
CA LEU A 137 -8.01 23.62 -2.07
C LEU A 137 -8.87 22.43 -2.53
N SER A 138 -8.48 21.81 -3.65
CA SER A 138 -8.98 20.48 -3.99
C SER A 138 -8.49 19.44 -2.97
N GLY A 139 -9.14 18.26 -2.93
CA GLY A 139 -8.73 17.17 -2.04
C GLY A 139 -7.25 16.78 -2.23
N GLY A 140 -6.79 16.67 -3.48
CA GLY A 140 -5.39 16.37 -3.78
C GLY A 140 -4.42 17.48 -3.36
N MET A 141 -4.81 18.75 -3.49
CA MET A 141 -3.98 19.88 -3.00
C MET A 141 -3.90 19.90 -1.48
N ALA A 142 -5.02 19.66 -0.79
CA ALA A 142 -5.05 19.56 0.67
C ALA A 142 -4.17 18.41 1.16
N GLN A 143 -4.20 17.26 0.47
CA GLN A 143 -3.37 16.12 0.81
C GLN A 143 -1.87 16.41 0.63
N ARG A 144 -1.49 17.10 -0.45
CA ARG A 144 -0.10 17.55 -0.66
C ARG A 144 0.34 18.55 0.41
N LEU A 145 -0.55 19.44 0.87
CA LEU A 145 -0.25 20.35 1.97
C LEU A 145 -0.06 19.61 3.30
N MET A 146 -0.88 18.59 3.60
CA MET A 146 -0.67 17.74 4.78
C MET A 146 0.67 17.02 4.72
N LEU A 147 1.06 16.50 3.55
CA LEU A 147 2.38 15.89 3.35
C LEU A 147 3.52 16.90 3.54
N ALA A 148 3.42 18.09 2.93
CA ALA A 148 4.40 19.15 3.09
C ALA A 148 4.59 19.54 4.57
N ARG A 149 3.49 19.62 5.31
CA ARG A 149 3.51 19.85 6.76
C ARG A 149 4.18 18.70 7.52
N ALA A 150 3.88 17.45 7.15
CA ALA A 150 4.43 16.28 7.82
C ALA A 150 5.96 16.13 7.63
N VAL A 151 6.52 16.59 6.50
CA VAL A 151 7.97 16.54 6.25
C VAL A 151 8.71 17.82 6.66
N PHE A 152 8.02 18.80 7.23
CA PHE A 152 8.59 20.12 7.53
C PHE A 152 9.85 20.05 8.40
N HIS A 153 9.81 19.26 9.45
CA HIS A 153 10.89 19.09 10.43
C HIS A 153 11.89 17.99 10.07
N SER A 154 11.82 17.45 8.83
CA SER A 154 12.70 16.39 8.31
C SER A 154 12.69 15.12 9.17
N PRO A 155 11.52 14.49 9.35
CA PRO A 155 11.37 13.32 10.20
C PRO A 155 12.13 12.11 9.67
N THR A 156 12.56 11.21 10.56
CA THR A 156 13.17 9.91 10.21
C THR A 156 12.17 9.00 9.48
N VAL A 157 10.90 9.00 9.92
CA VAL A 157 9.83 8.17 9.35
C VAL A 157 8.59 9.01 9.06
N LEU A 158 8.05 8.89 7.84
CA LEU A 158 6.77 9.44 7.45
C LEU A 158 5.69 8.34 7.55
N ILE A 159 4.65 8.57 8.33
CA ILE A 159 3.54 7.63 8.55
C ILE A 159 2.27 8.20 7.91
N LEU A 160 1.73 7.48 6.92
CA LEU A 160 0.58 7.89 6.13
C LEU A 160 -0.59 6.92 6.36
N ASP A 161 -1.71 7.43 6.83
CA ASP A 161 -2.91 6.62 7.05
C ASP A 161 -3.91 6.83 5.90
N GLU A 162 -3.96 5.86 4.98
CA GLU A 162 -4.80 5.85 3.77
C GLU A 162 -4.69 7.15 2.93
N PRO A 163 -3.47 7.54 2.49
CA PRO A 163 -3.21 8.87 1.96
C PRO A 163 -3.95 9.21 0.67
N THR A 164 -4.44 8.23 -0.09
CA THR A 164 -5.15 8.44 -1.35
C THR A 164 -6.65 8.20 -1.26
N SER A 165 -7.15 7.88 -0.05
CA SER A 165 -8.58 7.63 0.15
C SER A 165 -9.42 8.85 -0.22
N GLY A 166 -10.45 8.64 -1.05
CA GLY A 166 -11.34 9.71 -1.51
C GLY A 166 -10.76 10.66 -2.57
N LEU A 167 -9.54 10.42 -3.06
CA LEU A 167 -8.98 11.19 -4.16
C LEU A 167 -9.46 10.64 -5.52
N ASP A 168 -9.62 11.55 -6.48
CA ASP A 168 -9.81 11.17 -7.87
C ASP A 168 -8.53 10.51 -8.45
N PRO A 169 -8.63 9.74 -9.56
CA PRO A 169 -7.49 9.01 -10.11
C PRO A 169 -6.29 9.89 -10.45
N GLN A 170 -6.51 11.10 -10.99
CA GLN A 170 -5.43 12.01 -11.35
C GLN A 170 -4.71 12.54 -10.11
N SER A 171 -5.44 12.94 -9.07
CA SER A 171 -4.89 13.38 -7.79
C SER A 171 -4.11 12.27 -7.08
N ARG A 172 -4.59 11.01 -7.20
CA ARG A 172 -3.88 9.83 -6.66
C ARG A 172 -2.53 9.63 -7.33
N LEU A 173 -2.46 9.64 -8.65
CA LEU A 173 -1.20 9.51 -9.40
C LEU A 173 -0.23 10.64 -9.04
N ALA A 174 -0.71 11.88 -9.00
CA ALA A 174 0.12 13.03 -8.61
C ALA A 174 0.67 12.91 -7.17
N LEU A 175 -0.07 12.27 -6.27
CA LEU A 175 0.40 11.99 -4.91
C LEU A 175 1.45 10.88 -4.89
N TRP A 176 1.29 9.83 -5.70
CA TRP A 176 2.28 8.77 -5.84
C TRP A 176 3.62 9.32 -6.36
N ASP A 177 3.58 10.23 -7.35
CA ASP A 177 4.79 10.92 -7.83
C ASP A 177 5.52 11.64 -6.68
N VAL A 178 4.78 12.39 -5.85
CA VAL A 178 5.35 13.09 -4.69
C VAL A 178 5.96 12.12 -3.68
N LEU A 179 5.31 10.99 -3.40
CA LEU A 179 5.86 9.96 -2.50
C LEU A 179 7.12 9.32 -3.08
N GLY A 180 7.14 9.06 -4.40
CA GLY A 180 8.33 8.59 -5.12
C GLY A 180 9.49 9.59 -5.04
N GLU A 181 9.22 10.89 -5.21
CA GLU A 181 10.23 11.94 -5.05
C GLU A 181 10.78 12.02 -3.61
N LEU A 182 9.93 11.87 -2.58
CA LEU A 182 10.39 11.83 -1.18
C LEU A 182 11.26 10.60 -0.93
N HIS A 183 10.83 9.44 -1.41
CA HIS A 183 11.59 8.20 -1.29
C HIS A 183 12.96 8.28 -1.98
N SER A 184 13.03 8.82 -3.20
CA SER A 184 14.30 8.98 -3.93
C SER A 184 15.32 9.86 -3.19
N ARG A 185 14.87 10.70 -2.27
CA ARG A 185 15.70 11.51 -1.37
C ARG A 185 16.02 10.80 -0.05
N GLY A 186 15.67 9.51 0.08
CA GLY A 186 15.98 8.69 1.25
C GLY A 186 14.94 8.74 2.38
N GLN A 187 13.74 9.30 2.14
CA GLN A 187 12.68 9.31 3.15
C GLN A 187 12.15 7.90 3.39
N THR A 188 12.13 7.47 4.65
CA THR A 188 11.44 6.25 5.08
C THR A 188 9.94 6.52 5.18
N ILE A 189 9.12 5.65 4.58
CA ILE A 189 7.66 5.83 4.54
C ILE A 189 6.97 4.54 4.99
N LEU A 190 6.08 4.65 5.97
CA LEU A 190 5.09 3.65 6.30
C LEU A 190 3.73 4.15 5.83
N LEU A 191 3.09 3.45 4.89
CA LEU A 191 1.74 3.76 4.47
C LEU A 191 0.76 2.65 4.84
N THR A 192 -0.43 3.01 5.29
CA THR A 192 -1.55 2.08 5.40
C THR A 192 -2.46 2.27 4.20
N THR A 193 -2.99 1.19 3.65
CA THR A 193 -3.92 1.26 2.53
C THR A 193 -4.82 0.02 2.47
N HIS A 194 -5.96 0.17 1.84
CA HIS A 194 -6.79 -0.94 1.38
C HIS A 194 -6.78 -1.05 -0.15
N TYR A 195 -6.07 -0.16 -0.85
CA TYR A 195 -5.90 -0.19 -2.30
C TYR A 195 -4.67 -1.03 -2.66
N MET A 196 -4.88 -2.17 -3.29
CA MET A 196 -3.81 -3.10 -3.69
C MET A 196 -2.90 -2.51 -4.75
N GLU A 197 -3.48 -1.74 -5.67
CA GLU A 197 -2.74 -1.03 -6.72
C GLU A 197 -1.72 -0.04 -6.13
N GLU A 198 -2.11 0.68 -5.07
CA GLU A 198 -1.22 1.59 -4.34
C GLU A 198 -0.06 0.85 -3.68
N ALA A 199 -0.38 -0.25 -2.99
CA ALA A 199 0.63 -1.09 -2.34
C ALA A 199 1.59 -1.72 -3.37
N ASP A 200 1.07 -2.19 -4.49
CA ASP A 200 1.85 -2.80 -5.58
C ASP A 200 2.79 -1.79 -6.27
N HIS A 201 2.30 -0.56 -6.47
CA HIS A 201 3.03 0.50 -7.17
C HIS A 201 4.11 1.15 -6.30
N LEU A 202 3.82 1.45 -5.04
CA LEU A 202 4.69 2.27 -4.18
C LEU A 202 5.61 1.44 -3.29
N CYS A 203 5.14 0.29 -2.77
CA CYS A 203 5.83 -0.38 -1.68
C CYS A 203 6.94 -1.29 -2.16
N GLN A 204 8.12 -1.16 -1.58
CA GLN A 204 9.21 -2.13 -1.77
C GLN A 204 8.94 -3.44 -1.04
N ARG A 205 8.35 -3.35 0.16
CA ARG A 205 7.80 -4.47 0.93
C ARG A 205 6.48 -4.08 1.53
N LEU A 206 5.64 -5.06 1.77
CA LEU A 206 4.37 -4.85 2.44
C LEU A 206 4.01 -6.04 3.34
N ALA A 207 3.20 -5.77 4.35
CA ALA A 207 2.52 -6.77 5.14
C ALA A 207 1.03 -6.76 4.83
N ILE A 208 0.49 -7.93 4.53
CA ILE A 208 -0.95 -8.15 4.42
C ILE A 208 -1.48 -8.42 5.83
N MET A 209 -2.43 -7.59 6.27
CA MET A 209 -2.95 -7.60 7.62
C MET A 209 -4.44 -7.89 7.62
N ASP A 210 -4.90 -8.82 8.47
CA ASP A 210 -6.31 -9.06 8.75
C ASP A 210 -6.50 -9.46 10.21
N HIS A 211 -7.65 -9.08 10.81
CA HIS A 211 -8.00 -9.36 12.20
C HIS A 211 -6.86 -9.13 13.21
N GLY A 212 -6.12 -8.03 13.04
CA GLY A 212 -5.04 -7.63 13.92
C GLY A 212 -3.72 -8.38 13.76
N LYS A 213 -3.59 -9.27 12.77
CA LYS A 213 -2.40 -10.10 12.52
C LYS A 213 -1.82 -9.86 11.15
N ILE A 214 -0.51 -10.01 11.02
CA ILE A 214 0.16 -10.10 9.72
C ILE A 214 -0.03 -11.53 9.20
N LEU A 215 -0.67 -11.65 8.03
CA LEU A 215 -0.89 -12.92 7.34
C LEU A 215 0.28 -13.26 6.42
N ALA A 216 0.86 -12.27 5.77
CA ALA A 216 2.00 -12.42 4.86
C ALA A 216 2.84 -11.14 4.85
N LEU A 217 4.14 -11.28 4.61
CA LEU A 217 5.10 -10.19 4.52
C LEU A 217 6.13 -10.49 3.42
N GLY A 218 6.39 -9.54 2.55
CA GLY A 218 7.35 -9.68 1.47
C GLY A 218 7.32 -8.51 0.49
N THR A 219 8.09 -8.62 -0.60
CA THR A 219 7.92 -7.70 -1.72
C THR A 219 6.61 -8.02 -2.46
N PRO A 220 5.98 -7.05 -3.17
CA PRO A 220 4.80 -7.33 -3.98
C PRO A 220 4.97 -8.56 -4.89
N ASN A 221 6.12 -8.65 -5.58
CA ASN A 221 6.41 -9.75 -6.48
C ASN A 221 6.55 -11.10 -5.76
N GLN A 222 7.22 -11.14 -4.58
CA GLN A 222 7.32 -12.35 -3.77
C GLN A 222 5.93 -12.83 -3.31
N LEU A 223 5.07 -11.91 -2.88
CA LEU A 223 3.72 -12.26 -2.43
C LEU A 223 2.88 -12.80 -3.59
N LYS A 224 2.94 -12.16 -4.75
CA LYS A 224 2.25 -12.61 -5.97
C LYS A 224 2.74 -13.98 -6.45
N SER A 225 4.06 -14.22 -6.43
CA SER A 225 4.62 -15.49 -6.91
C SER A 225 4.44 -16.65 -5.94
N ASN A 226 4.53 -16.40 -4.62
CA ASN A 226 4.54 -17.47 -3.61
C ASN A 226 3.13 -17.84 -3.10
N LEU A 227 2.21 -16.88 -3.09
CA LEU A 227 0.88 -17.01 -2.49
C LEU A 227 -0.24 -16.84 -3.52
N GLY A 228 0.07 -16.30 -4.68
CA GLY A 228 -0.87 -16.26 -5.79
C GLY A 228 -1.08 -17.65 -6.37
N SER A 229 -2.27 -17.92 -6.90
CA SER A 229 -2.62 -19.18 -7.58
C SER A 229 -1.89 -19.37 -8.93
N GLY A 230 -0.85 -18.59 -9.20
CA GLY A 230 -0.19 -18.51 -10.52
C GLY A 230 -0.89 -17.55 -11.47
N SER A 231 -0.28 -17.34 -12.63
CA SER A 231 -0.90 -16.58 -13.73
C SER A 231 -2.07 -17.39 -14.33
N THR A 232 -3.05 -16.70 -14.87
CA THR A 232 -4.22 -17.32 -15.49
C THR A 232 -4.21 -17.05 -17.00
N LEU A 233 -4.31 -18.10 -17.80
CA LEU A 233 -4.58 -18.03 -19.22
C LEU A 233 -6.03 -18.38 -19.47
N TRP A 234 -6.81 -17.43 -19.96
CA TRP A 234 -8.15 -17.65 -20.46
C TRP A 234 -8.15 -17.73 -21.99
N VAL A 235 -8.70 -18.81 -22.52
CA VAL A 235 -8.77 -19.04 -23.96
C VAL A 235 -10.20 -19.40 -24.34
N GLU A 236 -10.75 -18.67 -25.30
CA GLU A 236 -12.07 -18.94 -25.90
C GLU A 236 -11.90 -19.31 -27.36
N ALA A 237 -12.54 -20.42 -27.76
CA ALA A 237 -12.61 -20.83 -29.16
C ALA A 237 -14.01 -20.62 -29.73
N ASN A 238 -14.14 -20.78 -31.04
CA ASN A 238 -15.42 -20.63 -31.79
C ASN A 238 -16.45 -21.76 -31.50
N ARG A 239 -16.13 -22.71 -30.58
CA ARG A 239 -17.02 -23.77 -30.06
C ARG A 239 -16.90 -23.90 -28.56
N ASP A 240 -17.83 -24.66 -27.95
CA ASP A 240 -17.84 -24.88 -26.51
C ASP A 240 -16.58 -25.57 -26.03
N SER A 241 -16.16 -25.20 -24.83
CA SER A 241 -14.92 -25.68 -24.20
C SER A 241 -14.86 -27.21 -24.04
N SER A 242 -16.02 -27.88 -23.90
CA SER A 242 -16.12 -29.34 -23.84
C SER A 242 -15.49 -30.06 -25.05
N THR A 243 -15.43 -29.39 -26.21
CA THR A 243 -14.86 -29.98 -27.42
C THR A 243 -13.33 -30.06 -27.43
N TYR A 244 -12.64 -29.23 -26.65
CA TYR A 244 -11.19 -29.15 -26.69
C TYR A 244 -10.49 -29.28 -25.32
N ILE A 245 -11.25 -29.24 -24.21
CA ILE A 245 -10.66 -29.34 -22.86
C ILE A 245 -10.01 -30.70 -22.59
N GLU A 246 -10.65 -31.79 -23.04
CA GLU A 246 -10.12 -33.15 -22.84
C GLU A 246 -8.75 -33.32 -23.53
N LYS A 247 -8.60 -32.72 -24.71
CA LYS A 247 -7.37 -32.78 -25.46
C LYS A 247 -6.27 -31.89 -24.88
N LEU A 248 -6.64 -30.78 -24.26
CA LEU A 248 -5.70 -29.96 -23.47
C LEU A 248 -5.27 -30.72 -22.22
N GLN A 249 -6.20 -31.39 -21.54
CA GLN A 249 -5.89 -32.20 -20.33
C GLN A 249 -5.00 -33.42 -20.66
N SER A 250 -5.09 -33.98 -21.86
CA SER A 250 -4.26 -35.10 -22.29
C SER A 250 -2.81 -34.72 -22.61
N GLN A 251 -2.45 -33.45 -22.63
CA GLN A 251 -1.07 -32.99 -22.78
C GLN A 251 -0.33 -33.13 -21.44
N ASP A 252 0.73 -33.94 -21.39
CA ASP A 252 1.51 -34.18 -20.18
C ASP A 252 2.00 -32.88 -19.51
N LEU A 253 2.41 -31.90 -20.30
CA LEU A 253 2.85 -30.60 -19.79
C LEU A 253 1.74 -29.85 -19.05
N LEU A 254 0.51 -29.92 -19.56
CA LEU A 254 -0.63 -29.19 -19.00
C LEU A 254 -1.23 -29.91 -17.79
N SER A 255 -1.29 -31.25 -17.81
CA SER A 255 -1.91 -32.03 -16.74
C SER A 255 -1.12 -32.06 -15.43
N THR A 256 0.21 -31.88 -15.48
CA THR A 256 1.08 -32.02 -14.30
C THR A 256 1.42 -30.70 -13.61
N LYS A 257 1.40 -29.58 -14.34
CA LYS A 257 1.86 -28.25 -13.83
C LYS A 257 0.76 -27.20 -13.77
N TYR A 258 -0.38 -27.44 -14.42
CA TYR A 258 -1.42 -26.44 -14.58
C TYR A 258 -2.79 -26.97 -14.20
N SER A 259 -3.62 -26.12 -13.60
CA SER A 259 -5.04 -26.45 -13.32
C SER A 259 -5.91 -25.94 -14.49
N LEU A 260 -6.68 -26.85 -15.10
CA LEU A 260 -7.57 -26.52 -16.22
C LEU A 260 -9.03 -26.60 -15.77
N ARG A 261 -9.81 -25.57 -16.11
CA ARG A 261 -11.25 -25.50 -15.83
C ARG A 261 -11.99 -25.03 -17.07
N ALA A 262 -13.07 -25.74 -17.43
CA ALA A 262 -14.00 -25.27 -18.45
C ALA A 262 -14.91 -24.17 -17.90
N THR A 263 -15.10 -23.11 -18.67
CA THR A 263 -15.98 -21.98 -18.33
C THR A 263 -16.78 -21.57 -19.55
N GLY A 264 -17.92 -22.22 -19.78
CA GLY A 264 -18.75 -21.99 -20.98
C GLY A 264 -17.98 -22.24 -22.28
N LYS A 265 -17.79 -21.18 -23.11
CA LYS A 265 -17.02 -21.29 -24.37
C LYS A 265 -15.50 -21.28 -24.18
N GLY A 266 -15.01 -20.99 -22.99
CA GLY A 266 -13.60 -20.83 -22.71
C GLY A 266 -13.03 -21.90 -21.79
N VAL A 267 -11.69 -21.99 -21.75
CA VAL A 267 -10.93 -22.77 -20.80
C VAL A 267 -10.02 -21.81 -20.03
N THR A 268 -10.04 -21.94 -18.71
CA THR A 268 -9.14 -21.26 -17.80
C THR A 268 -8.02 -22.19 -17.40
N ILE A 269 -6.77 -21.78 -17.62
CA ILE A 269 -5.57 -22.52 -17.28
C ILE A 269 -4.81 -21.69 -16.25
N ILE A 270 -4.53 -22.25 -15.09
CA ILE A 270 -3.87 -21.58 -13.96
C ILE A 270 -2.56 -22.29 -13.66
N GLY A 271 -1.49 -21.54 -13.52
CA GLY A 271 -0.17 -22.05 -13.16
C GLY A 271 0.95 -21.04 -13.32
N ASN A 272 2.15 -21.44 -12.98
CA ASN A 272 3.33 -20.58 -13.14
C ASN A 272 3.84 -20.61 -14.59
N ALA A 273 4.49 -19.53 -15.03
CA ALA A 273 5.08 -19.42 -16.39
C ALA A 273 4.07 -19.69 -17.51
N ILE A 274 2.88 -19.15 -17.40
CA ILE A 274 1.77 -19.32 -18.36
C ILE A 274 2.17 -18.95 -19.80
N THR A 275 3.07 -18.00 -19.98
CA THR A 275 3.55 -17.58 -21.29
C THR A 275 4.23 -18.71 -22.07
N GLU A 276 4.84 -19.68 -21.39
CA GLU A 276 5.52 -20.82 -22.02
C GLU A 276 4.55 -21.79 -22.70
N ILE A 277 3.31 -21.86 -22.19
CA ILE A 277 2.30 -22.80 -22.69
C ILE A 277 1.37 -22.22 -23.75
N ILE A 278 1.38 -20.88 -23.98
CA ILE A 278 0.48 -20.22 -24.92
C ILE A 278 0.56 -20.90 -26.29
N SER A 279 1.77 -21.10 -26.81
CA SER A 279 1.97 -21.73 -28.13
C SER A 279 1.47 -23.18 -28.18
N THR A 280 1.58 -23.92 -27.08
CA THR A 280 1.09 -25.31 -26.98
C THR A 280 -0.43 -25.32 -26.97
N VAL A 281 -1.02 -24.45 -26.16
CA VAL A 281 -2.50 -24.34 -26.05
C VAL A 281 -3.11 -23.92 -27.38
N THR A 282 -2.58 -22.88 -28.02
CA THR A 282 -3.09 -22.36 -29.31
C THR A 282 -2.99 -23.45 -30.39
N ARG A 283 -1.83 -24.08 -30.53
CA ARG A 283 -1.63 -25.15 -31.52
C ARG A 283 -2.54 -26.35 -31.27
N THR A 284 -2.78 -26.73 -30.01
CA THR A 284 -3.69 -27.84 -29.66
C THR A 284 -5.12 -27.52 -30.09
N ILE A 285 -5.61 -26.31 -29.86
CA ILE A 285 -6.95 -25.87 -30.26
C ILE A 285 -7.06 -25.83 -31.80
N GLU A 286 -6.10 -25.21 -32.47
CA GLU A 286 -6.09 -25.07 -33.93
C GLU A 286 -5.98 -26.43 -34.63
N SER A 287 -5.24 -27.40 -34.07
CA SER A 287 -5.13 -28.77 -34.62
C SER A 287 -6.47 -29.51 -34.67
N GLN A 288 -7.48 -29.05 -33.95
CA GLN A 288 -8.85 -29.57 -33.99
C GLN A 288 -9.75 -28.85 -34.98
N GLY A 289 -9.21 -27.98 -35.82
CA GLY A 289 -9.98 -27.17 -36.78
C GLY A 289 -10.78 -26.06 -36.09
N LEU A 290 -10.44 -25.69 -34.86
CA LEU A 290 -11.08 -24.59 -34.12
C LEU A 290 -10.28 -23.31 -34.30
N SER A 291 -10.97 -22.17 -34.24
CA SER A 291 -10.35 -20.86 -34.25
C SER A 291 -10.43 -20.21 -32.89
N ILE A 292 -9.34 -19.62 -32.43
CA ILE A 292 -9.30 -18.87 -31.17
C ILE A 292 -10.01 -17.54 -31.39
N VAL A 293 -10.99 -17.25 -30.55
CA VAL A 293 -11.78 -16.01 -30.53
C VAL A 293 -11.14 -14.98 -29.60
N SER A 294 -10.69 -15.43 -28.44
CA SER A 294 -10.03 -14.57 -27.44
C SER A 294 -8.99 -15.33 -26.66
N LEU A 295 -7.91 -14.63 -26.32
CA LEU A 295 -6.85 -15.13 -25.45
C LEU A 295 -6.48 -14.00 -24.50
N LYS A 296 -6.57 -14.26 -23.18
CA LYS A 296 -6.25 -13.28 -22.14
C LYS A 296 -5.32 -13.92 -21.12
N VAL A 297 -4.22 -13.25 -20.85
CA VAL A 297 -3.31 -13.62 -19.78
C VAL A 297 -3.49 -12.64 -18.64
N GLU A 298 -3.74 -13.15 -17.45
CA GLU A 298 -3.85 -12.37 -16.23
C GLU A 298 -2.73 -12.81 -15.27
N GLU A 299 -1.89 -11.87 -14.89
CA GLU A 299 -0.88 -12.06 -13.86
C GLU A 299 -1.53 -12.05 -12.47
N PRO A 300 -0.97 -12.79 -11.49
CA PRO A 300 -1.48 -12.73 -10.12
C PRO A 300 -1.32 -11.31 -9.56
N THR A 301 -2.38 -10.82 -8.95
CA THR A 301 -2.43 -9.51 -8.30
C THR A 301 -2.36 -9.66 -6.78
N LEU A 302 -2.09 -8.57 -6.05
CA LEU A 302 -2.22 -8.59 -4.59
C LEU A 302 -3.65 -8.89 -4.13
N GLU A 303 -4.66 -8.64 -4.99
CA GLU A 303 -6.06 -9.00 -4.74
C GLU A 303 -6.24 -10.52 -4.73
N THR A 304 -5.71 -11.22 -5.72
CA THR A 304 -5.74 -12.69 -5.75
C THR A 304 -4.99 -13.31 -4.57
N VAL A 305 -3.88 -12.70 -4.15
CA VAL A 305 -3.14 -13.09 -2.95
C VAL A 305 -3.99 -12.92 -1.69
N PHE A 306 -4.63 -11.74 -1.54
CA PHE A 306 -5.47 -11.48 -0.38
C PHE A 306 -6.66 -12.44 -0.28
N ILE A 307 -7.36 -12.69 -1.39
CA ILE A 307 -8.47 -13.64 -1.46
C ILE A 307 -7.98 -15.05 -1.09
N SER A 308 -6.80 -15.47 -1.56
CA SER A 308 -6.25 -16.79 -1.24
C SER A 308 -5.93 -16.96 0.25
N LEU A 309 -5.51 -15.89 0.93
CA LEU A 309 -5.16 -15.90 2.35
C LEU A 309 -6.37 -15.81 3.28
N THR A 310 -7.43 -15.11 2.87
CA THR A 310 -8.57 -14.79 3.75
C THR A 310 -9.85 -15.50 3.35
N GLY A 311 -9.94 -15.99 2.11
CA GLY A 311 -11.18 -16.53 1.53
C GLY A 311 -12.27 -15.49 1.27
N ARG A 312 -11.95 -14.20 1.37
CA ARG A 312 -12.88 -13.07 1.20
C ARG A 312 -12.29 -12.02 0.27
N ASP A 313 -13.17 -11.29 -0.42
CA ASP A 313 -12.80 -10.06 -1.16
C ASP A 313 -12.62 -8.89 -0.17
N LEU A 314 -11.71 -7.96 -0.48
CA LEU A 314 -11.50 -6.72 0.31
C LEU A 314 -12.72 -5.76 0.30
N ARG A 315 -13.68 -6.02 -0.57
CA ARG A 315 -14.85 -5.15 -0.79
C ARG A 315 -16.04 -5.44 0.12
N GLU A 316 -15.94 -6.44 0.98
CA GLU A 316 -17.01 -6.80 1.94
C GLU A 316 -16.77 -6.27 3.36
#